data_88f95fee6929e13e6f329a70a52b3e34
#
_entry.id   88f95fee6929e13e6f329a70a52b3e34
#
_cell.length_a   1.000
_cell.length_b   1.000
_cell.length_c   1.000
_cell.angle_alpha   90.00
_cell.angle_beta   90.00
_cell.angle_gamma   90.00
#
_symmetry.space_group_name_H-M   'P 1'
#
loop_
_entity.id
_entity.type
_entity.pdbx_description
1 polymer ?
#
loop_
_entity_poly.entity_id
_entity_poly.type
_entity_poly.pdbx_seq_one_letter_code
_entity_poly.pdbx_strand_id
1 'polypeptide(L)'
;MSELVREIVERYESDTGMLIPMLQDLQAARGYLPEEELRGIARELELPLVRVYGIARFYASFRLSPSGRHEVTLCMGTVCHLKGAARISEVICDEYGIEPGGTTKDRLFTLQAVNCVGACALAPVMVVDGKYYDAVTPRKALAVLRGLEAGDAPAAGGERSR
;
A
#
# COMPACT_ATOMS: atom_id res chain seq x y z
N MET A 1 6.37 18.08 -18.48
CA MET A 1 7.15 16.84 -18.48
C MET A 1 8.19 16.98 -17.40
N SER A 2 8.24 16.07 -16.42
CA SER A 2 9.20 16.20 -15.33
C SER A 2 10.60 15.76 -15.80
N GLU A 3 11.62 16.41 -15.29
CA GLU A 3 13.04 16.08 -15.55
C GLU A 3 13.33 14.62 -15.12
N LEU A 4 12.68 14.17 -14.04
CA LEU A 4 12.76 12.80 -13.54
C LEU A 4 12.35 11.74 -14.58
N VAL A 5 11.26 11.97 -15.32
CA VAL A 5 10.81 11.02 -16.35
C VAL A 5 11.84 10.88 -17.46
N ARG A 6 12.44 12.00 -17.89
CA ARG A 6 13.48 11.97 -18.91
C ARG A 6 14.72 11.22 -18.42
N GLU A 7 15.17 11.52 -17.21
CA GLU A 7 16.33 10.83 -16.60
C GLU A 7 16.11 9.32 -16.48
N ILE A 8 14.90 8.89 -16.06
CA ILE A 8 14.56 7.47 -15.97
C ILE A 8 14.59 6.83 -17.35
N VAL A 9 13.93 7.42 -18.36
CA VAL A 9 13.88 6.85 -19.72
C VAL A 9 15.27 6.77 -20.35
N GLU A 10 16.11 7.80 -20.20
CA GLU A 10 17.49 7.81 -20.67
C GLU A 10 18.34 6.72 -20.01
N ARG A 11 18.18 6.51 -18.69
CA ARG A 11 18.88 5.45 -17.93
C ARG A 11 18.65 4.05 -18.51
N TYR A 12 17.49 3.81 -19.04
CA TYR A 12 17.13 2.53 -19.67
C TYR A 12 17.19 2.57 -21.21
N GLU A 13 17.96 3.52 -21.78
CA GLU A 13 18.21 3.65 -23.23
C GLU A 13 16.94 3.68 -24.08
N SER A 14 15.83 4.18 -23.52
CA SER A 14 14.50 4.20 -24.15
C SER A 14 13.99 2.80 -24.57
N ASP A 15 14.51 1.73 -23.94
CA ASP A 15 14.05 0.37 -24.23
C ASP A 15 12.63 0.13 -23.69
N THR A 16 11.68 -0.06 -24.59
CA THR A 16 10.27 -0.33 -24.23
C THR A 16 10.08 -1.63 -23.45
N GLY A 17 11.04 -2.58 -23.51
CA GLY A 17 11.07 -3.80 -22.72
C GLY A 17 11.34 -3.54 -21.24
N MET A 18 11.97 -2.41 -20.91
CA MET A 18 12.30 -2.00 -19.55
C MET A 18 11.22 -1.13 -18.88
N LEU A 19 10.00 -1.12 -19.41
CA LEU A 19 8.92 -0.31 -18.87
C LEU A 19 8.62 -0.61 -17.38
N ILE A 20 8.67 -1.88 -16.95
CA ILE A 20 8.43 -2.24 -15.55
C ILE A 20 9.49 -1.67 -14.61
N PRO A 21 10.81 -1.84 -14.86
CA PRO A 21 11.85 -1.17 -14.09
C PRO A 21 11.72 0.36 -14.06
N MET A 22 11.37 0.99 -15.18
CA MET A 22 11.14 2.44 -15.24
C MET A 22 10.00 2.87 -14.30
N LEU A 23 8.89 2.12 -14.28
CA LEU A 23 7.77 2.38 -13.37
C LEU A 23 8.14 2.13 -11.91
N GLN A 24 9.01 1.16 -11.62
CA GLN A 24 9.53 0.92 -10.27
C GLN A 24 10.39 2.09 -9.78
N ASP A 25 11.31 2.60 -10.61
CA ASP A 25 12.14 3.75 -10.29
C ASP A 25 11.29 5.02 -10.09
N LEU A 26 10.28 5.22 -10.94
CA LEU A 26 9.34 6.32 -10.80
C LEU A 26 8.58 6.23 -9.47
N GLN A 27 8.05 5.04 -9.14
CA GLN A 27 7.34 4.84 -7.89
C GLN A 27 8.26 4.98 -6.67
N ALA A 28 9.51 4.52 -6.75
CA ALA A 28 10.49 4.71 -5.68
C ALA A 28 10.78 6.20 -5.41
N ALA A 29 10.81 7.03 -6.46
CA ALA A 29 11.05 8.46 -6.35
C ALA A 29 9.83 9.26 -5.85
N ARG A 30 8.61 8.84 -6.22
CA ARG A 30 7.35 9.59 -5.93
C ARG A 30 6.48 8.95 -4.85
N GLY A 31 6.71 7.68 -4.50
CA GLY A 31 5.86 6.88 -3.62
C GLY A 31 4.64 6.28 -4.32
N TYR A 32 4.31 6.75 -5.52
CA TYR A 32 3.22 6.26 -6.38
C TYR A 32 3.50 6.64 -7.83
N LEU A 33 2.62 6.24 -8.75
CA LEU A 33 2.72 6.53 -10.19
C LEU A 33 1.74 7.65 -10.58
N PRO A 34 2.17 8.92 -10.64
CA PRO A 34 1.32 10.02 -11.07
C PRO A 34 0.92 9.88 -12.54
N GLU A 35 -0.35 10.16 -12.86
CA GLU A 35 -0.88 10.05 -14.23
C GLU A 35 -0.08 10.90 -15.22
N GLU A 36 0.30 12.12 -14.84
CA GLU A 36 1.08 13.02 -15.71
C GLU A 36 2.46 12.43 -16.07
N GLU A 37 3.11 11.74 -15.13
CA GLU A 37 4.41 11.11 -15.36
C GLU A 37 4.27 9.82 -16.16
N LEU A 38 3.19 9.04 -15.98
CA LEU A 38 2.85 7.92 -16.86
C LEU A 38 2.62 8.37 -18.29
N ARG A 39 1.94 9.51 -18.49
CA ARG A 39 1.79 10.14 -19.81
C ARG A 39 3.14 10.59 -20.38
N GLY A 40 4.04 11.07 -19.54
CA GLY A 40 5.40 11.43 -19.90
C GLY A 40 6.19 10.23 -20.45
N ILE A 41 6.23 9.13 -19.68
CA ILE A 41 6.87 7.87 -20.10
C ILE A 41 6.28 7.34 -21.42
N ALA A 42 4.94 7.35 -21.54
CA ALA A 42 4.27 6.91 -22.77
C ALA A 42 4.71 7.70 -23.99
N ARG A 43 4.89 9.02 -23.86
CA ARG A 43 5.36 9.89 -24.96
C ARG A 43 6.82 9.63 -25.31
N GLU A 44 7.70 9.57 -24.33
CA GLU A 44 9.14 9.35 -24.55
C GLU A 44 9.43 7.99 -25.19
N LEU A 45 8.65 6.97 -24.83
CA LEU A 45 8.79 5.62 -25.39
C LEU A 45 7.95 5.39 -26.67
N GLU A 46 7.23 6.41 -27.14
CA GLU A 46 6.26 6.30 -28.26
C GLU A 46 5.25 5.15 -28.07
N LEU A 47 4.87 4.87 -26.81
CA LEU A 47 3.90 3.84 -26.47
C LEU A 47 2.49 4.41 -26.29
N PRO A 48 1.45 3.65 -26.66
CA PRO A 48 0.09 4.01 -26.28
C PRO A 48 -0.05 4.10 -24.76
N LEU A 49 -0.65 5.19 -24.26
CA LEU A 49 -0.85 5.38 -22.81
C LEU A 49 -1.59 4.19 -22.16
N VAL A 50 -2.53 3.59 -22.89
CA VAL A 50 -3.29 2.43 -22.42
C VAL A 50 -2.39 1.23 -22.09
N ARG A 51 -1.26 1.07 -22.78
CA ARG A 51 -0.28 0.01 -22.49
C ARG A 51 0.47 0.30 -21.20
N VAL A 52 0.94 1.52 -21.01
CA VAL A 52 1.66 1.95 -19.80
C VAL A 52 0.74 1.86 -18.59
N TYR A 53 -0.49 2.39 -18.71
CA TYR A 53 -1.49 2.37 -17.66
C TYR A 53 -1.97 0.95 -17.34
N GLY A 54 -2.11 0.11 -18.37
CA GLY A 54 -2.46 -1.31 -18.22
C GLY A 54 -1.45 -2.08 -17.36
N ILE A 55 -0.16 -1.87 -17.60
CA ILE A 55 0.92 -2.47 -16.79
C ILE A 55 0.90 -1.91 -15.36
N ALA A 56 0.79 -0.59 -15.20
CA ALA A 56 0.71 0.04 -13.89
C ALA A 56 -0.47 -0.46 -13.05
N ARG A 57 -1.57 -0.85 -13.68
CA ARG A 57 -2.76 -1.38 -13.01
C ARG A 57 -2.72 -2.89 -12.81
N PHE A 58 -2.03 -3.62 -13.67
CA PHE A 58 -1.95 -5.07 -13.60
C PHE A 58 -1.13 -5.57 -12.41
N TYR A 59 -0.02 -4.91 -12.11
CA TYR A 59 0.84 -5.30 -11.00
C TYR A 59 0.37 -4.68 -9.70
N ALA A 60 0.00 -5.52 -8.72
CA ALA A 60 -0.47 -5.09 -7.40
C ALA A 60 0.57 -4.30 -6.59
N SER A 61 1.85 -4.38 -6.97
CA SER A 61 2.94 -3.60 -6.36
C SER A 61 2.95 -2.14 -6.78
N PHE A 62 2.27 -1.78 -7.87
CA PHE A 62 2.17 -0.40 -8.31
C PHE A 62 0.98 0.33 -7.67
N ARG A 63 1.19 1.58 -7.35
CA ARG A 63 0.20 2.47 -6.72
C ARG A 63 -0.07 3.66 -7.64
N LEU A 64 -1.32 3.84 -8.04
CA LEU A 64 -1.75 4.95 -8.92
C LEU A 64 -2.23 6.18 -8.13
N SER A 65 -2.33 6.08 -6.82
CA SER A 65 -2.70 7.17 -5.91
C SER A 65 -1.66 7.34 -4.81
N PRO A 66 -1.52 8.56 -4.27
CA PRO A 66 -0.62 8.81 -3.16
C PRO A 66 -0.97 7.92 -1.96
N SER A 67 0.05 7.27 -1.38
CA SER A 67 -0.10 6.54 -0.13
C SER A 67 -0.15 7.48 1.07
N GLY A 68 -0.73 7.02 2.16
CA GLY A 68 -0.60 7.64 3.46
C GLY A 68 0.83 7.53 4.01
N ARG A 69 1.10 8.27 5.09
CA ARG A 69 2.39 8.20 5.82
C ARG A 69 2.67 6.82 6.40
N HIS A 70 1.61 6.11 6.76
CA HIS A 70 1.67 4.76 7.32
C HIS A 70 0.99 3.76 6.38
N GLU A 71 1.52 2.56 6.32
CA GLU A 71 0.91 1.45 5.60
C GLU A 71 0.27 0.47 6.60
N VAL A 72 -1.05 0.34 6.50
CA VAL A 72 -1.84 -0.56 7.35
C VAL A 72 -2.32 -1.73 6.51
N THR A 73 -1.82 -2.92 6.78
CA THR A 73 -2.20 -4.14 6.08
C THR A 73 -3.05 -5.03 6.98
N LEU A 74 -4.27 -5.35 6.58
CA LEU A 74 -5.15 -6.28 7.26
C LEU A 74 -5.19 -7.62 6.52
N CYS A 75 -4.90 -8.68 7.24
CA CYS A 75 -4.97 -10.04 6.70
C CYS A 75 -6.42 -10.52 6.60
N MET A 76 -6.86 -10.84 5.38
CA MET A 76 -8.19 -11.38 5.07
C MET A 76 -8.16 -12.89 4.75
N GLY A 77 -7.03 -13.57 5.02
CA GLY A 77 -6.88 -15.01 4.83
C GLY A 77 -7.88 -15.81 5.66
N THR A 78 -8.14 -17.04 5.27
CA THR A 78 -9.21 -17.90 5.83
C THR A 78 -9.25 -17.89 7.36
N VAL A 79 -8.10 -18.08 8.04
CA VAL A 79 -8.05 -18.12 9.51
C VAL A 79 -8.40 -16.76 10.11
N CYS A 80 -7.85 -15.67 9.55
CA CYS A 80 -8.15 -14.31 10.01
C CYS A 80 -9.61 -13.95 9.75
N HIS A 81 -10.14 -14.33 8.59
CA HIS A 81 -11.54 -14.09 8.24
C HIS A 81 -12.49 -14.80 9.21
N LEU A 82 -12.27 -16.10 9.49
CA LEU A 82 -13.06 -16.86 10.47
C LEU A 82 -12.98 -16.28 11.88
N LYS A 83 -11.87 -15.63 12.23
CA LYS A 83 -11.68 -14.95 13.52
C LYS A 83 -12.13 -13.49 13.52
N GLY A 84 -12.84 -13.04 12.48
CA GLY A 84 -13.51 -11.74 12.45
C GLY A 84 -12.75 -10.60 11.76
N ALA A 85 -11.75 -10.89 10.91
CA ALA A 85 -11.02 -9.85 10.17
C ALA A 85 -11.95 -8.97 9.30
N ALA A 86 -13.03 -9.51 8.75
CA ALA A 86 -14.04 -8.75 8.01
C ALA A 86 -14.65 -7.64 8.87
N ARG A 87 -15.02 -7.97 10.11
CA ARG A 87 -15.58 -6.98 11.04
C ARG A 87 -14.57 -5.92 11.45
N ILE A 88 -13.29 -6.29 11.56
CA ILE A 88 -12.22 -5.32 11.83
C ILE A 88 -12.09 -4.34 10.66
N SER A 89 -12.12 -4.85 9.41
CA SER A 89 -12.10 -4.03 8.20
C SER A 89 -13.27 -3.04 8.15
N GLU A 90 -14.48 -3.53 8.37
CA GLU A 90 -15.71 -2.69 8.39
C GLU A 90 -15.57 -1.54 9.39
N VAL A 91 -15.17 -1.83 10.62
CA VAL A 91 -15.05 -0.81 11.68
C VAL A 91 -13.96 0.23 11.33
N ILE A 92 -12.85 -0.17 10.72
CA ILE A 92 -11.83 0.78 10.26
C ILE A 92 -12.38 1.63 9.11
N CYS A 93 -13.05 1.01 8.15
CA CYS A 93 -13.63 1.71 7.00
C CYS A 93 -14.69 2.74 7.44
N ASP A 94 -15.58 2.37 8.37
CA ASP A 94 -16.61 3.25 8.90
C ASP A 94 -16.03 4.43 9.68
N GLU A 95 -15.02 4.18 10.55
CA GLU A 95 -14.42 5.23 11.39
C GLU A 95 -13.66 6.27 10.56
N TYR A 96 -12.91 5.84 9.53
CA TYR A 96 -12.05 6.71 8.74
C TYR A 96 -12.65 7.11 7.39
N GLY A 97 -13.82 6.60 7.04
CA GLY A 97 -14.51 6.90 5.77
C GLY A 97 -13.70 6.48 4.55
N ILE A 98 -13.06 5.33 4.60
CA ILE A 98 -12.23 4.76 3.52
C ILE A 98 -12.69 3.34 3.17
N GLU A 99 -12.31 2.87 2.00
CA GLU A 99 -12.46 1.46 1.60
C GLU A 99 -11.11 0.73 1.64
N PRO A 100 -11.07 -0.60 1.67
CA PRO A 100 -9.84 -1.36 1.50
C PRO A 100 -9.13 -0.97 0.19
N GLY A 101 -7.84 -0.65 0.27
CA GLY A 101 -7.06 -0.03 -0.82
C GLY A 101 -7.06 1.51 -0.79
N GLY A 102 -7.89 2.12 0.06
CA GLY A 102 -8.01 3.58 0.19
C GLY A 102 -7.03 4.19 1.18
N THR A 103 -6.84 5.49 1.04
CA THR A 103 -6.02 6.33 1.93
C THR A 103 -6.93 7.32 2.67
N THR A 104 -6.65 7.58 3.94
CA THR A 104 -7.37 8.58 4.74
C THR A 104 -7.24 9.98 4.14
N LYS A 105 -8.24 10.84 4.34
CA LYS A 105 -8.30 12.20 3.75
C LYS A 105 -7.12 13.07 4.18
N ASP A 106 -6.62 12.89 5.40
CA ASP A 106 -5.44 13.55 5.96
C ASP A 106 -4.12 12.90 5.55
N ARG A 107 -4.18 11.82 4.73
CA ARG A 107 -3.05 11.00 4.31
C ARG A 107 -2.27 10.42 5.49
N LEU A 108 -2.92 10.13 6.58
CA LEU A 108 -2.29 9.49 7.73
C LEU A 108 -1.87 8.05 7.38
N PHE A 109 -2.81 7.24 6.89
CA PHE A 109 -2.49 5.87 6.49
C PHE A 109 -3.27 5.42 5.25
N THR A 110 -2.74 4.38 4.60
CA THR A 110 -3.41 3.62 3.55
C THR A 110 -3.77 2.25 4.10
N LEU A 111 -5.05 1.85 3.99
CA LEU A 111 -5.51 0.53 4.39
C LEU A 111 -5.41 -0.45 3.23
N GLN A 112 -4.63 -1.51 3.39
CA GLN A 112 -4.54 -2.62 2.44
C GLN A 112 -5.22 -3.87 3.01
N ALA A 113 -6.03 -4.54 2.21
CA ALA A 113 -6.55 -5.86 2.53
C ALA A 113 -5.83 -6.92 1.69
N VAL A 114 -5.15 -7.85 2.33
CA VAL A 114 -4.37 -8.89 1.64
C VAL A 114 -4.88 -10.29 1.98
N ASN A 115 -4.75 -11.21 1.02
CA ASN A 115 -5.26 -12.56 1.18
C ASN A 115 -4.56 -13.34 2.31
N CYS A 116 -3.26 -13.13 2.54
CA CYS A 116 -2.54 -13.77 3.64
C CYS A 116 -1.19 -13.09 3.90
N VAL A 117 -0.86 -12.87 5.18
CA VAL A 117 0.46 -12.37 5.61
C VAL A 117 1.37 -13.49 6.14
N GLY A 118 0.93 -14.77 6.09
CA GLY A 118 1.74 -15.92 6.53
C GLY A 118 1.80 -16.15 8.04
N ALA A 119 1.10 -15.36 8.87
CA ALA A 119 1.17 -15.39 10.34
C ALA A 119 -0.11 -15.92 11.00
N CYS A 120 -0.65 -17.05 10.53
CA CYS A 120 -1.96 -17.59 10.95
C CYS A 120 -2.06 -17.91 12.45
N ALA A 121 -0.94 -18.23 13.10
CA ALA A 121 -0.92 -18.47 14.55
C ALA A 121 -1.27 -17.22 15.38
N LEU A 122 -1.04 -16.05 14.80
CA LEU A 122 -1.30 -14.74 15.44
C LEU A 122 -2.69 -14.17 15.09
N ALA A 123 -3.49 -14.89 14.31
CA ALA A 123 -4.76 -14.40 13.74
C ALA A 123 -5.80 -13.96 14.79
N PRO A 124 -6.58 -12.89 14.51
CA PRO A 124 -6.49 -12.01 13.35
C PRO A 124 -5.27 -11.09 13.39
N VAL A 125 -4.65 -10.85 12.21
CA VAL A 125 -3.38 -10.10 12.12
C VAL A 125 -3.57 -8.79 11.36
N MET A 126 -3.05 -7.72 11.92
CA MET A 126 -2.86 -6.42 11.26
C MET A 126 -1.37 -6.08 11.27
N VAL A 127 -0.86 -5.54 10.18
CA VAL A 127 0.54 -5.08 10.07
C VAL A 127 0.52 -3.58 9.82
N VAL A 128 1.29 -2.83 10.60
CA VAL A 128 1.45 -1.39 10.42
C VAL A 128 2.93 -1.09 10.26
N ASP A 129 3.31 -0.53 9.12
CA ASP A 129 4.71 -0.22 8.78
C ASP A 129 5.67 -1.40 9.00
N GLY A 130 5.23 -2.61 8.62
CA GLY A 130 5.99 -3.84 8.80
C GLY A 130 5.91 -4.46 10.20
N LYS A 131 5.27 -3.80 11.18
CA LYS A 131 5.11 -4.29 12.54
C LYS A 131 3.82 -5.10 12.68
N TYR A 132 3.93 -6.32 13.17
CA TYR A 132 2.82 -7.25 13.34
C TYR A 132 2.07 -7.01 14.66
N TYR A 133 0.74 -6.92 14.55
CA TYR A 133 -0.19 -6.91 15.67
C TYR A 133 -1.02 -8.18 15.64
N ASP A 134 -0.95 -8.96 16.70
CA ASP A 134 -1.62 -10.24 16.90
C ASP A 134 -2.99 -10.11 17.56
N ALA A 135 -3.81 -11.15 17.44
CA ALA A 135 -5.11 -11.26 18.09
C ALA A 135 -5.91 -9.92 18.04
N VAL A 136 -5.92 -9.31 16.86
CA VAL A 136 -6.51 -7.98 16.66
C VAL A 136 -8.02 -8.07 16.82
N THR A 137 -8.56 -7.17 17.63
CA THR A 137 -10.01 -6.92 17.75
C THR A 137 -10.34 -5.57 17.13
N PRO A 138 -11.59 -5.26 16.79
CA PRO A 138 -11.97 -3.93 16.32
C PRO A 138 -11.47 -2.80 17.23
N ARG A 139 -11.62 -2.98 18.55
CA ARG A 139 -11.15 -2.01 19.55
C ARG A 139 -9.63 -1.86 19.54
N LYS A 140 -8.87 -2.96 19.43
CA LYS A 140 -7.41 -2.95 19.35
C LYS A 140 -6.94 -2.27 18.07
N ALA A 141 -7.59 -2.56 16.93
CA ALA A 141 -7.29 -1.92 15.66
C ALA A 141 -7.43 -0.40 15.74
N LEU A 142 -8.57 0.10 16.21
CA LEU A 142 -8.79 1.54 16.36
C LEU A 142 -7.81 2.18 17.35
N ALA A 143 -7.47 1.50 18.46
CA ALA A 143 -6.48 2.02 19.40
C ALA A 143 -5.09 2.18 18.77
N VAL A 144 -4.66 1.20 17.97
CA VAL A 144 -3.39 1.28 17.22
C VAL A 144 -3.42 2.42 16.21
N LEU A 145 -4.49 2.56 15.44
CA LEU A 145 -4.60 3.61 14.41
C LEU A 145 -4.67 5.01 15.02
N ARG A 146 -5.39 5.20 16.12
CA ARG A 146 -5.40 6.47 16.88
C ARG A 146 -4.03 6.80 17.47
N GLY A 147 -3.23 5.80 17.85
CA GLY A 147 -1.84 6.00 18.25
C GLY A 147 -0.98 6.59 17.13
N LEU A 148 -1.26 6.27 15.85
CA LEU A 148 -0.58 6.89 14.70
C LEU A 148 -0.93 8.38 14.56
N GLU A 149 -2.18 8.78 14.88
CA GLU A 149 -2.61 10.19 14.89
C GLU A 149 -1.85 11.00 15.93
N ALA A 150 -1.58 10.42 17.09
CA ALA A 150 -0.86 11.07 18.19
C ALA A 150 0.68 11.11 17.96
N GLY A 151 1.20 10.51 16.90
CA GLY A 151 2.64 10.39 16.65
C GLY A 151 3.33 9.35 17.55
N ASP A 152 2.54 8.58 18.30
CA ASP A 152 3.00 7.56 19.25
C ASP A 152 2.54 6.18 18.77
N ALA A 153 3.35 5.52 17.92
CA ALA A 153 3.06 4.15 17.52
C ALA A 153 3.15 3.25 18.77
N PRO A 154 2.04 2.68 19.26
CA PRO A 154 2.06 1.88 20.48
C PRO A 154 3.04 0.72 20.33
N ALA A 155 3.88 0.54 21.34
CA ALA A 155 4.86 -0.53 21.41
C ALA A 155 4.22 -1.89 21.13
N ALA A 156 4.86 -2.73 20.28
CA ALA A 156 4.40 -4.08 20.05
C ALA A 156 4.50 -4.86 21.37
N GLY A 157 3.34 -5.21 21.92
CA GLY A 157 3.27 -6.24 22.95
C GLY A 157 3.52 -7.60 22.30
N GLY A 158 4.70 -8.13 22.43
CA GLY A 158 5.07 -9.43 21.89
C GLY A 158 6.49 -9.79 22.27
N GLU A 159 6.75 -9.88 23.57
CA GLU A 159 7.88 -10.66 24.06
C GLU A 159 7.67 -12.12 23.62
N ARG A 160 8.54 -12.60 22.74
CA ARG A 160 8.67 -14.04 22.50
C ARG A 160 9.35 -14.63 23.74
N SER A 161 8.59 -15.25 24.61
CA SER A 161 9.16 -16.26 25.50
C SER A 161 9.48 -17.50 24.66
N ARG A 162 10.70 -17.94 24.75
CA ARG A 162 11.30 -19.13 24.15
C ARG A 162 10.56 -20.42 24.56
#